data_6866f204f6de61e7c757a3cfb81feb8e
#
_entry.id   6866f204f6de61e7c757a3cfb81feb8e
#
_cell.length_a   1.000
_cell.length_b   1.000
_cell.length_c   1.000
_cell.angle_alpha   90.00
_cell.angle_beta   90.00
_cell.angle_gamma   90.00
#
_symmetry.space_group_name_H-M   'P 1'
#
loop_
_entity.id
_entity.type
_entity.pdbx_description
1 polymer ?
#
loop_
_entity_poly.entity_id
_entity_poly.type
_entity_poly.pdbx_seq_one_letter_code
_entity_poly.pdbx_strand_id
1 'polypeptide(L)'
;KIDIEGYEMHALRGAEKTLRKFQPRLFIEVGYTRLIENGTSPNEMVKFLQALNYTIYHAEMEEEINADYDFSPLGENAIDVFAIVEK
;
A
#
# COMPACT_ATOMS: atom_id res chain seq x y z
N LYS A 1 9.08 6.93 -2.65
CA LYS A 1 8.15 7.01 -1.51
C LYS A 1 6.85 7.67 -1.96
N ILE A 2 5.71 7.14 -1.50
CA ILE A 2 4.40 7.73 -1.73
C ILE A 2 3.84 8.17 -0.39
N ASP A 3 3.60 9.47 -0.25
CA ASP A 3 3.15 10.08 1.00
C ASP A 3 2.15 11.18 0.65
N ILE A 4 0.91 10.78 0.29
CA ILE A 4 -0.11 11.68 -0.23
C ILE A 4 -1.37 11.64 0.65
N GLU A 5 -1.21 11.43 1.93
CA GLU A 5 -2.24 11.56 2.96
C GLU A 5 -3.63 11.02 2.55
N GLY A 6 -3.71 9.73 2.24
CA GLY A 6 -4.97 9.07 1.88
C GLY A 6 -5.23 8.97 0.38
N TYR A 7 -4.42 9.62 -0.45
CA TYR A 7 -4.55 9.52 -1.90
C TYR A 7 -3.61 8.48 -2.52
N GLU A 8 -2.93 7.66 -1.68
CA GLU A 8 -1.97 6.65 -2.14
C GLU A 8 -2.55 5.71 -3.17
N MET A 9 -3.79 5.25 -2.95
CA MET A 9 -4.44 4.35 -3.89
C MET A 9 -4.69 5.01 -5.24
N HIS A 10 -5.10 6.28 -5.24
CA HIS A 10 -5.32 7.02 -6.48
C HIS A 10 -4.01 7.22 -7.24
N ALA A 11 -2.93 7.55 -6.53
CA ALA A 11 -1.61 7.69 -7.14
C ALA A 11 -1.12 6.36 -7.74
N LEU A 12 -1.32 5.24 -7.03
CA LEU A 12 -0.93 3.92 -7.51
C LEU A 12 -1.70 3.54 -8.77
N ARG A 13 -3.00 3.77 -8.82
CA ARG A 13 -3.83 3.48 -9.99
C ARG A 13 -3.37 4.30 -11.19
N GLY A 14 -3.05 5.58 -10.97
CA GLY A 14 -2.54 6.45 -12.03
C GLY A 14 -1.19 6.01 -12.56
N ALA A 15 -0.40 5.31 -11.76
CA ALA A 15 0.93 4.84 -12.13
C ALA A 15 0.96 3.36 -12.53
N GLU A 16 -0.19 2.72 -12.69
CA GLU A 16 -0.26 1.27 -12.89
C GLU A 16 0.65 0.77 -14.02
N LYS A 17 0.65 1.45 -15.17
CA LYS A 17 1.47 1.05 -16.32
C LYS A 17 2.96 1.11 -15.98
N THR A 18 3.37 2.13 -15.28
CA THR A 18 4.76 2.30 -14.83
C THR A 18 5.16 1.20 -13.85
N LEU A 19 4.26 0.88 -12.91
CA LEU A 19 4.50 -0.17 -11.93
C LEU A 19 4.64 -1.53 -12.60
N ARG A 20 3.81 -1.82 -13.59
CA ARG A 20 3.90 -3.09 -14.34
C ARG A 20 5.18 -3.19 -15.13
N LYS A 21 5.60 -2.10 -15.76
CA LYS A 21 6.75 -2.09 -16.65
C LYS A 21 8.08 -2.14 -15.89
N PHE A 22 8.23 -1.29 -14.88
CA PHE A 22 9.52 -1.11 -14.19
C PHE A 22 9.62 -1.81 -12.84
N GLN A 23 8.49 -2.15 -12.25
CA GLN A 23 8.43 -2.85 -10.97
C GLN A 23 9.32 -2.20 -9.89
N PRO A 24 9.20 -0.87 -9.69
CA PRO A 24 10.06 -0.17 -8.73
C PRO A 24 9.73 -0.60 -7.31
N ARG A 25 10.69 -0.45 -6.41
CA ARG A 25 10.42 -0.60 -4.98
C ARG A 25 9.57 0.58 -4.53
N LEU A 26 8.57 0.28 -3.71
CA LEU A 26 7.66 1.30 -3.20
C LEU A 26 7.80 1.42 -1.70
N PHE A 27 7.76 2.65 -1.21
CA PHE A 27 7.69 2.94 0.21
C PHE A 27 6.46 3.81 0.42
N ILE A 28 5.47 3.30 1.16
CA ILE A 28 4.15 3.91 1.24
C ILE A 28 3.75 4.12 2.68
N GLU A 29 3.26 5.32 2.99
CA GLU A 29 2.63 5.59 4.28
C GLU A 29 1.15 5.24 4.18
N VAL A 30 0.68 4.32 5.02
CA VAL A 30 -0.68 3.81 4.99
C VAL A 30 -1.46 4.34 6.17
N GLY A 31 -2.49 5.15 5.91
CA GLY A 31 -3.40 5.64 6.94
C GLY A 31 -4.79 5.05 6.72
N TYR A 32 -5.31 4.33 7.72
CA TYR A 32 -6.59 3.64 7.60
C TYR A 32 -7.75 4.62 7.36
N THR A 33 -7.93 5.57 8.29
CA THR A 33 -9.04 6.51 8.24
C THR A 33 -9.03 7.35 6.97
N ARG A 34 -7.86 7.84 6.57
CA ARG A 34 -7.74 8.69 5.38
C ARG A 34 -8.07 7.94 4.10
N LEU A 35 -7.64 6.68 3.99
CA LEU A 35 -7.98 5.87 2.82
C LEU A 35 -9.49 5.58 2.75
N ILE A 36 -10.11 5.28 3.89
CA ILE A 36 -11.56 5.06 3.95
C ILE A 36 -12.32 6.33 3.54
N GLU A 37 -11.89 7.49 4.01
CA GLU A 37 -12.50 8.77 3.66
C GLU A 37 -12.40 9.07 2.17
N ASN A 38 -11.39 8.54 1.50
CA ASN A 38 -11.21 8.73 0.05
C ASN A 38 -11.82 7.60 -0.79
N GLY A 39 -12.68 6.78 -0.20
CA GLY A 39 -13.43 5.76 -0.91
C GLY A 39 -12.69 4.48 -1.21
N THR A 40 -11.61 4.23 -0.48
CA THR A 40 -10.82 3.01 -0.65
C THR A 40 -10.44 2.46 0.73
N SER A 41 -9.52 1.49 0.77
CA SER A 41 -9.04 0.93 2.03
C SER A 41 -7.61 0.43 1.88
N PRO A 42 -6.86 0.28 3.00
CA PRO A 42 -5.54 -0.33 2.94
C PRO A 42 -5.57 -1.74 2.34
N ASN A 43 -6.63 -2.50 2.63
CA ASN A 43 -6.76 -3.86 2.10
C ASN A 43 -6.92 -3.87 0.57
N GLU A 44 -7.65 -2.92 0.01
CA GLU A 44 -7.76 -2.76 -1.44
C GLU A 44 -6.42 -2.40 -2.06
N MET A 45 -5.65 -1.55 -1.38
CA MET A 45 -4.31 -1.19 -1.84
C MET A 45 -3.39 -2.41 -1.87
N VAL A 46 -3.44 -3.24 -0.83
CA VAL A 46 -2.63 -4.47 -0.78
C VAL A 46 -3.04 -5.41 -1.92
N LYS A 47 -4.33 -5.59 -2.15
CA LYS A 47 -4.83 -6.43 -3.26
C LYS A 47 -4.36 -5.90 -4.61
N PHE A 48 -4.41 -4.60 -4.81
CA PHE A 48 -3.97 -3.96 -6.04
C PHE A 48 -2.48 -4.25 -6.30
N LEU A 49 -1.66 -4.06 -5.28
CA LEU A 49 -0.22 -4.30 -5.40
C LEU A 49 0.10 -5.78 -5.59
N GLN A 50 -0.60 -6.67 -4.90
CA GLN A 50 -0.42 -8.11 -5.09
C GLN A 50 -0.77 -8.54 -6.52
N ALA A 51 -1.78 -7.93 -7.12
CA ALA A 51 -2.14 -8.20 -8.52
C ALA A 51 -1.02 -7.78 -9.48
N LEU A 52 -0.15 -6.88 -9.06
CA LEU A 52 1.02 -6.45 -9.82
C LEU A 52 2.29 -7.23 -9.43
N ASN A 53 2.13 -8.32 -8.69
CA ASN A 53 3.20 -9.20 -8.22
C ASN A 53 4.09 -8.62 -7.12
N TYR A 54 3.59 -7.61 -6.41
CA TYR A 54 4.30 -7.07 -5.25
C TYR A 54 4.05 -7.91 -4.01
N THR A 55 5.07 -8.02 -3.18
CA THR A 55 4.96 -8.50 -1.79
C THR A 55 5.11 -7.29 -0.89
N ILE A 56 4.24 -7.15 0.10
CA ILE A 56 4.17 -5.98 0.96
C ILE A 56 4.64 -6.35 2.37
N TYR A 57 5.48 -5.51 2.95
CA TYR A 57 6.02 -5.72 4.29
C TYR A 57 5.80 -4.49 5.15
N HIS A 58 5.54 -4.72 6.45
CA HIS A 58 5.55 -3.67 7.45
C HIS A 58 6.99 -3.18 7.59
N ALA A 59 7.24 -1.90 7.33
CA ALA A 59 8.60 -1.38 7.26
C ALA A 59 9.36 -1.48 8.58
N GLU A 60 8.66 -1.30 9.70
CA GLU A 60 9.26 -1.32 11.03
C GLU A 60 9.41 -2.75 11.56
N MET A 61 8.37 -3.56 11.43
CA MET A 61 8.33 -4.91 12.00
C MET A 61 8.80 -6.00 11.05
N GLU A 62 9.01 -5.64 9.80
CA GLU A 62 9.46 -6.55 8.73
C GLU A 62 8.53 -7.76 8.49
N GLU A 63 7.28 -7.67 8.96
CA GLU A 63 6.29 -8.72 8.73
C GLU A 63 5.60 -8.53 7.38
N GLU A 64 5.34 -9.64 6.70
CA GLU A 64 4.58 -9.60 5.46
C GLU A 64 3.13 -9.20 5.74
N ILE A 65 2.58 -8.33 4.91
CA ILE A 65 1.21 -7.86 5.01
C ILE A 65 0.40 -8.44 3.86
N ASN A 66 -0.62 -9.22 4.20
CA ASN A 66 -1.54 -9.82 3.24
C ASN A 66 -2.81 -8.97 3.09
N ALA A 67 -3.62 -9.29 2.08
CA ALA A 67 -4.85 -8.55 1.81
C ALA A 67 -5.88 -8.64 2.93
N ASP A 68 -5.78 -9.65 3.79
CA ASP A 68 -6.68 -9.84 4.93
C ASP A 68 -6.12 -9.24 6.24
N TYR A 69 -5.00 -8.54 6.17
CA TYR A 69 -4.44 -7.87 7.34
C TYR A 69 -5.45 -6.86 7.92
N ASP A 70 -5.59 -6.84 9.23
CA ASP A 70 -6.54 -5.93 9.89
C ASP A 70 -5.86 -4.60 10.19
N PHE A 71 -6.19 -3.57 9.40
CA PHE A 71 -5.67 -2.22 9.59
C PHE A 71 -6.53 -1.37 10.53
N SER A 72 -7.72 -1.86 10.93
CA SER A 72 -8.65 -1.05 11.72
C SER A 72 -8.09 -0.53 13.05
N PRO A 73 -7.18 -1.26 13.76
CA PRO A 73 -6.60 -0.73 14.99
C PRO A 73 -5.77 0.54 14.80
N LEU A 74 -5.36 0.87 13.58
CA LEU A 74 -4.60 2.11 13.31
C LEU A 74 -5.42 3.36 13.59
N GLY A 75 -6.74 3.34 13.30
CA GLY A 75 -7.56 4.54 13.42
C GLY A 75 -6.97 5.66 12.58
N GLU A 76 -6.62 6.78 13.22
CA GLU A 76 -6.02 7.93 12.55
C GLU A 76 -4.51 7.82 12.39
N ASN A 77 -3.89 6.82 12.98
CA ASN A 77 -2.45 6.62 12.86
C ASN A 77 -2.12 5.98 11.51
N ALA A 78 -0.84 6.08 11.14
CA ALA A 78 -0.36 5.51 9.91
C ALA A 78 0.82 4.58 10.18
N ILE A 79 1.04 3.62 9.28
CA ILE A 79 2.25 2.81 9.28
C ILE A 79 2.94 2.95 7.93
N ASP A 80 4.24 2.78 7.94
CA ASP A 80 5.00 2.70 6.70
C ASP A 80 5.09 1.24 6.27
N VAL A 81 4.88 1.01 4.99
CA VAL A 81 5.07 -0.31 4.37
C VAL A 81 6.01 -0.18 3.19
N PHE A 82 6.72 -1.25 2.86
CA PHE A 82 7.44 -1.29 1.60
C PHE A 82 6.93 -2.46 0.76
N ALA A 83 6.97 -2.27 -0.54
CA ALA A 83 6.51 -3.26 -1.49
C ALA A 83 7.60 -3.52 -2.52
N ILE A 84 7.89 -4.79 -2.77
CA ILE A 84 8.89 -5.21 -3.75
C ILE A 84 8.33 -6.35 -4.59
N VAL A 85 8.84 -6.45 -5.81
CA VAL A 85 8.56 -7.61 -6.65
C VAL A 85 9.70 -8.60 -6.44
N GLU A 86 9.38 -9.72 -5.82
CA GLU A 86 10.33 -10.80 -5.60
C GLU A 86 10.34 -11.74 -6.81
N LYS A 87 11.52 -12.03 -7.29
CA LYS A 87 11.69 -12.93 -8.45
C LYS A 87 12.35 -14.23 -8.05
#